data_3e6de8e9effa97248e2bb2ce5945dcf8
#
_entry.id   3e6de8e9effa97248e2bb2ce5945dcf8
#
_cell.length_a   1.000
_cell.length_b   1.000
_cell.length_c   1.000
_cell.angle_alpha   90.00
_cell.angle_beta   90.00
_cell.angle_gamma   90.00
#
_symmetry.space_group_name_H-M   'P 1'
#
loop_
_entity.id
_entity.type
_entity.pdbx_description
1 polymer ?
#
loop_
_entity_poly.entity_id
_entity_poly.type
_entity_poly.pdbx_seq_one_letter_code
_entity_poly.pdbx_strand_id
1 'polypeptide(L)'
;MIDTKEYSGRNDLSSLDVHKLIILVGAGVSIAPPTKLPSGKALTEYYLESCIGKELTNEILQRWKKLNDIIYKSNGFQNSLIRLEFIIGCINEIDIEFRYVPFIAGFQQFVNVNSNINHIYLGELLKRGCKIITPNFDCSIEKVFNSFCTTVRLGIPANDVKGGTIYHYHGIGTQYKQLGATISEIKKGLRKEFGNQLKEWFKQGYSIVSVGFSCSDYFDMTPFFESLAEDTYAGTAIFFQHGNVVEKEVENKIAKFYRGFKDRKIIYGDTSTFLSDLCKYFGGSDCVCKINIEEDWKVEFERIIKTE
;
A
#
# COMPACT_ATOMS: atom_id res chain seq x y z
N MET A 1 17.59 -16.97 -7.09
CA MET A 1 16.18 -17.32 -7.34
C MET A 1 15.42 -16.87 -6.11
N ILE A 2 14.19 -16.36 -6.21
CA ILE A 2 13.35 -16.05 -5.06
C ILE A 2 12.61 -17.34 -4.66
N ASP A 3 12.48 -17.60 -3.36
CA ASP A 3 11.71 -18.74 -2.84
C ASP A 3 10.22 -18.38 -2.85
N THR A 4 9.40 -19.17 -3.55
CA THR A 4 7.95 -18.94 -3.69
C THR A 4 7.19 -20.14 -3.18
N LYS A 5 6.34 -19.95 -2.18
CA LYS A 5 5.59 -21.04 -1.54
C LYS A 5 4.27 -20.59 -0.94
N GLU A 6 3.38 -21.57 -0.75
CA GLU A 6 2.17 -21.39 0.04
C GLU A 6 2.52 -21.17 1.53
N TYR A 7 1.75 -20.33 2.19
CA TYR A 7 1.89 -20.08 3.62
C TYR A 7 1.57 -21.34 4.41
N SER A 8 2.54 -21.81 5.18
CA SER A 8 2.43 -23.06 5.96
C SER A 8 2.36 -22.82 7.49
N GLY A 9 2.32 -21.56 7.90
CA GLY A 9 2.19 -21.20 9.31
C GLY A 9 3.46 -20.56 9.90
N ARG A 10 3.58 -20.60 11.23
CA ARG A 10 4.59 -19.83 12.00
C ARG A 10 6.05 -20.13 11.66
N ASN A 11 6.35 -21.29 11.10
CA ASN A 11 7.73 -21.63 10.70
C ASN A 11 8.25 -20.69 9.61
N ASP A 12 7.35 -20.11 8.79
CA ASP A 12 7.72 -19.15 7.75
C ASP A 12 8.15 -17.79 8.33
N LEU A 13 7.84 -17.53 9.60
CA LEU A 13 8.08 -16.29 10.32
C LEU A 13 9.35 -16.33 11.19
N SER A 14 10.03 -17.49 11.30
CA SER A 14 11.11 -17.75 12.25
C SER A 14 12.34 -16.84 12.11
N SER A 15 12.53 -16.19 10.95
CA SER A 15 13.64 -15.25 10.71
C SER A 15 13.31 -13.80 11.11
N LEU A 16 12.11 -13.52 11.60
CA LEU A 16 11.65 -12.15 11.89
C LEU A 16 11.85 -11.78 13.37
N ASP A 17 12.27 -10.53 13.59
CA ASP A 17 12.32 -9.86 14.90
C ASP A 17 11.40 -8.63 14.86
N VAL A 18 10.42 -8.56 15.76
CA VAL A 18 9.43 -7.48 15.78
C VAL A 18 10.05 -6.08 15.93
N HIS A 19 11.15 -5.97 16.70
CA HIS A 19 11.84 -4.71 16.91
C HIS A 19 12.70 -4.27 15.71
N LYS A 20 12.92 -5.18 14.77
CA LYS A 20 13.60 -4.96 13.50
C LYS A 20 12.70 -5.31 12.31
N LEU A 21 11.41 -5.07 12.44
CA LEU A 21 10.42 -5.37 11.40
C LEU A 21 9.80 -4.09 10.85
N ILE A 22 9.83 -3.98 9.53
CA ILE A 22 9.08 -3.00 8.75
C ILE A 22 7.97 -3.74 8.02
N ILE A 23 6.74 -3.27 8.12
CA ILE A 23 5.60 -3.80 7.36
C ILE A 23 5.21 -2.76 6.32
N LEU A 24 5.34 -3.11 5.04
CA LEU A 24 4.87 -2.30 3.92
C LEU A 24 3.43 -2.71 3.60
N VAL A 25 2.50 -1.82 3.93
CA VAL A 25 1.06 -2.07 3.85
C VAL A 25 0.47 -1.36 2.64
N GLY A 26 -0.14 -2.10 1.73
CA GLY A 26 -0.87 -1.53 0.59
C GLY A 26 -2.39 -1.58 0.75
N ALA A 27 -3.11 -1.05 -0.24
CA ALA A 27 -4.57 -0.95 -0.23
C ALA A 27 -5.31 -2.29 -0.06
N GLY A 28 -4.67 -3.40 -0.40
CA GLY A 28 -5.25 -4.74 -0.28
C GLY A 28 -5.70 -5.12 1.14
N VAL A 29 -5.10 -4.55 2.19
CA VAL A 29 -5.51 -4.83 3.57
C VAL A 29 -6.84 -4.16 3.94
N SER A 30 -7.22 -3.08 3.22
CA SER A 30 -8.41 -2.28 3.48
C SER A 30 -9.62 -2.72 2.64
N ILE A 31 -9.49 -3.73 1.76
CA ILE A 31 -10.58 -4.23 0.91
C ILE A 31 -11.60 -5.05 1.71
N ALA A 32 -11.13 -5.79 2.71
CA ALA A 32 -12.00 -6.68 3.52
C ALA A 32 -13.02 -5.89 4.35
N PRO A 33 -14.23 -6.46 4.57
CA PRO A 33 -15.21 -5.86 5.48
C PRO A 33 -14.66 -5.71 6.92
N PRO A 34 -15.15 -4.74 7.68
CA PRO A 34 -16.13 -3.71 7.37
C PRO A 34 -15.54 -2.49 6.62
N THR A 35 -14.25 -2.41 6.40
CA THR A 35 -13.57 -1.26 5.79
C THR A 35 -14.01 -1.03 4.34
N LYS A 36 -13.97 -2.08 3.51
CA LYS A 36 -14.41 -2.09 2.10
C LYS A 36 -13.89 -0.94 1.23
N LEU A 37 -12.71 -0.41 1.50
CA LEU A 37 -12.10 0.60 0.65
C LEU A 37 -11.71 0.04 -0.71
N PRO A 38 -11.77 0.85 -1.78
CA PRO A 38 -11.41 0.41 -3.11
C PRO A 38 -9.90 0.16 -3.24
N SER A 39 -9.55 -0.77 -4.11
CA SER A 39 -8.18 -0.84 -4.62
C SER A 39 -7.89 0.37 -5.52
N GLY A 40 -6.60 0.67 -5.75
CA GLY A 40 -6.21 1.72 -6.71
C GLY A 40 -6.82 1.49 -8.10
N LYS A 41 -6.97 0.23 -8.54
CA LYS A 41 -7.65 -0.12 -9.79
C LYS A 41 -9.14 0.27 -9.75
N ALA A 42 -9.86 -0.14 -8.72
CA ALA A 42 -11.30 0.16 -8.60
C ALA A 42 -11.55 1.67 -8.52
N LEU A 43 -10.67 2.40 -7.86
CA LEU A 43 -10.75 3.84 -7.77
C LEU A 43 -10.46 4.52 -9.12
N THR A 44 -9.49 4.02 -9.88
CA THR A 44 -9.21 4.49 -11.26
C THR A 44 -10.43 4.31 -12.16
N GLU A 45 -11.06 3.14 -12.11
CA GLU A 45 -12.27 2.84 -12.88
C GLU A 45 -13.42 3.78 -12.49
N TYR A 46 -13.63 4.01 -11.19
CA TYR A 46 -14.63 4.93 -10.68
C TYR A 46 -14.43 6.37 -11.18
N TYR A 47 -13.19 6.89 -11.11
CA TYR A 47 -12.89 8.24 -11.61
C TYR A 47 -13.13 8.36 -13.12
N LEU A 48 -12.72 7.36 -13.91
CA LEU A 48 -12.99 7.34 -15.35
C LEU A 48 -14.49 7.31 -15.62
N GLU A 49 -15.24 6.41 -14.98
CA GLU A 49 -16.70 6.33 -15.14
C GLU A 49 -17.40 7.64 -14.77
N SER A 50 -16.93 8.32 -13.74
CA SER A 50 -17.47 9.61 -13.31
C SER A 50 -17.21 10.73 -14.31
N CYS A 51 -16.10 10.68 -15.03
CA CYS A 51 -15.71 11.72 -15.99
C CYS A 51 -16.29 11.51 -17.41
N ILE A 52 -16.32 10.27 -17.89
CA ILE A 52 -16.60 9.95 -19.29
C ILE A 52 -17.73 8.91 -19.49
N GLY A 53 -18.29 8.42 -18.41
CA GLY A 53 -19.32 7.38 -18.43
C GLY A 53 -18.77 5.97 -18.59
N LYS A 54 -19.59 4.98 -18.23
CA LYS A 54 -19.19 3.57 -18.15
C LYS A 54 -18.79 2.96 -19.49
N GLU A 55 -19.54 3.26 -20.56
CA GLU A 55 -19.30 2.67 -21.88
C GLU A 55 -17.94 3.09 -22.44
N LEU A 56 -17.65 4.39 -22.43
CA LEU A 56 -16.38 4.93 -22.92
C LEU A 56 -15.21 4.51 -22.03
N THR A 57 -15.42 4.40 -20.73
CA THR A 57 -14.42 3.86 -19.78
C THR A 57 -14.03 2.44 -20.17
N ASN A 58 -14.99 1.55 -20.42
CA ASN A 58 -14.73 0.18 -20.82
C ASN A 58 -13.95 0.12 -22.15
N GLU A 59 -14.30 0.94 -23.13
CA GLU A 59 -13.60 1.02 -24.39
C GLU A 59 -12.15 1.48 -24.23
N ILE A 60 -11.91 2.53 -23.42
CA ILE A 60 -10.56 3.04 -23.13
C ILE A 60 -9.71 2.00 -22.44
N LEU A 61 -10.24 1.32 -21.41
CA LEU A 61 -9.51 0.29 -20.66
C LEU A 61 -9.15 -0.90 -21.58
N GLN A 62 -10.04 -1.31 -22.49
CA GLN A 62 -9.74 -2.36 -23.46
C GLN A 62 -8.65 -1.94 -24.47
N ARG A 63 -8.73 -0.71 -24.99
CA ARG A 63 -7.72 -0.17 -25.92
C ARG A 63 -6.37 -0.01 -25.23
N TRP A 64 -6.37 0.47 -23.99
CA TRP A 64 -5.18 0.60 -23.17
C TRP A 64 -4.51 -0.76 -22.94
N LYS A 65 -5.29 -1.79 -22.59
CA LYS A 65 -4.78 -3.15 -22.44
C LYS A 65 -4.10 -3.66 -23.71
N LYS A 66 -4.75 -3.49 -24.87
CA LYS A 66 -4.17 -3.88 -26.16
C LYS A 66 -2.87 -3.13 -26.46
N LEU A 67 -2.82 -1.83 -26.19
CA LEU A 67 -1.64 -0.99 -26.41
C LEU A 67 -0.49 -1.43 -25.50
N ASN A 68 -0.76 -1.70 -24.25
CA ASN A 68 0.22 -2.23 -23.30
C ASN A 68 0.78 -3.58 -23.78
N ASP A 69 -0.07 -4.50 -24.22
CA ASP A 69 0.38 -5.79 -24.74
C ASP A 69 1.34 -5.65 -25.92
N ILE A 70 1.16 -4.63 -26.76
CA ILE A 70 2.06 -4.35 -27.90
C ILE A 70 3.37 -3.71 -27.44
N ILE A 71 3.30 -2.65 -26.63
CA ILE A 71 4.46 -1.83 -26.26
C ILE A 71 5.36 -2.56 -25.26
N TYR A 72 4.78 -3.28 -24.30
CA TYR A 72 5.52 -3.82 -23.17
C TYR A 72 5.96 -5.27 -23.34
N LYS A 73 5.32 -6.04 -24.22
CA LYS A 73 5.86 -7.36 -24.62
C LYS A 73 7.27 -7.26 -25.21
N SER A 74 7.57 -6.15 -25.89
CA SER A 74 8.88 -5.90 -26.49
C SER A 74 9.94 -5.46 -25.48
N ASN A 75 9.56 -4.87 -24.34
CA ASN A 75 10.48 -4.22 -23.41
C ASN A 75 10.50 -4.83 -22.01
N GLY A 76 9.77 -5.92 -21.75
CA GLY A 76 9.70 -6.58 -20.44
C GLY A 76 9.04 -5.76 -19.33
N PHE A 77 8.39 -4.66 -19.68
CA PHE A 77 7.64 -3.79 -18.78
C PHE A 77 6.15 -4.07 -18.93
N GLN A 78 5.51 -4.64 -17.93
CA GLN A 78 4.05 -4.79 -17.94
C GLN A 78 3.43 -3.80 -16.95
N ASN A 79 2.85 -2.74 -17.48
CA ASN A 79 1.94 -1.90 -16.74
C ASN A 79 0.59 -1.88 -17.46
N SER A 80 -0.23 -2.88 -17.16
CA SER A 80 -1.54 -3.06 -17.80
C SER A 80 -2.63 -2.12 -17.29
N LEU A 81 -2.31 -1.23 -16.33
CA LEU A 81 -3.30 -0.38 -15.68
C LEU A 81 -3.04 1.09 -15.96
N ILE A 82 -4.10 1.82 -16.31
CA ILE A 82 -4.10 3.28 -16.23
C ILE A 82 -3.97 3.62 -14.75
N ARG A 83 -3.04 4.49 -14.41
CA ARG A 83 -2.78 4.84 -13.03
C ARG A 83 -3.76 5.91 -12.55
N LEU A 84 -4.20 5.76 -11.30
CA LEU A 84 -5.07 6.71 -10.61
C LEU A 84 -4.47 8.13 -10.65
N GLU A 85 -3.19 8.25 -10.36
CA GLU A 85 -2.47 9.52 -10.29
C GLU A 85 -2.40 10.22 -11.66
N PHE A 86 -2.43 9.46 -12.75
CA PHE A 86 -2.51 10.01 -14.10
C PHE A 86 -3.90 10.60 -14.36
N ILE A 87 -4.97 9.90 -13.99
CA ILE A 87 -6.35 10.38 -14.16
C ILE A 87 -6.58 11.64 -13.33
N ILE A 88 -6.17 11.63 -12.07
CA ILE A 88 -6.27 12.81 -11.20
C ILE A 88 -5.47 13.99 -11.79
N GLY A 89 -4.28 13.73 -12.32
CA GLY A 89 -3.46 14.74 -13.00
C GLY A 89 -4.15 15.32 -14.22
N CYS A 90 -4.74 14.50 -15.08
CA CYS A 90 -5.50 14.96 -16.25
C CYS A 90 -6.71 15.81 -15.85
N ILE A 91 -7.44 15.41 -14.82
CA ILE A 91 -8.59 16.18 -14.30
C ILE A 91 -8.11 17.57 -13.81
N ASN A 92 -6.98 17.59 -13.10
CA ASN A 92 -6.38 18.84 -12.62
C ASN A 92 -5.98 19.78 -13.77
N GLU A 93 -5.41 19.27 -14.85
CA GLU A 93 -5.02 20.06 -16.03
C GLU A 93 -6.21 20.62 -16.79
N ILE A 94 -7.34 19.88 -16.82
CA ILE A 94 -8.55 20.30 -17.56
C ILE A 94 -9.33 21.37 -16.79
N ASP A 95 -9.39 21.27 -15.47
CA ASP A 95 -10.21 22.18 -14.65
C ASP A 95 -9.65 22.29 -13.22
N ILE A 96 -8.69 23.18 -13.08
CA ILE A 96 -7.91 23.36 -11.86
C ILE A 96 -8.78 23.82 -10.68
N GLU A 97 -9.81 24.64 -10.92
CA GLU A 97 -10.53 25.30 -9.85
C GLU A 97 -11.73 24.49 -9.31
N PHE A 98 -12.43 23.75 -10.18
CA PHE A 98 -13.76 23.24 -9.84
C PHE A 98 -13.87 21.72 -9.77
N ARG A 99 -13.00 20.96 -10.40
CA ARG A 99 -13.14 19.49 -10.49
C ARG A 99 -12.07 18.72 -9.75
N TYR A 100 -10.85 19.21 -9.75
CA TYR A 100 -9.74 18.53 -9.10
C TYR A 100 -9.91 18.49 -7.57
N VAL A 101 -10.26 19.61 -6.95
CA VAL A 101 -10.41 19.71 -5.49
C VAL A 101 -11.55 18.80 -4.99
N PRO A 102 -12.76 18.82 -5.58
CA PRO A 102 -13.83 17.91 -5.17
C PRO A 102 -13.44 16.42 -5.28
N PHE A 103 -12.79 16.02 -6.36
CA PHE A 103 -12.37 14.63 -6.52
C PHE A 103 -11.33 14.20 -5.49
N ILE A 104 -10.36 15.04 -5.17
CA ILE A 104 -9.39 14.78 -4.10
C ILE A 104 -10.06 14.83 -2.73
N ALA A 105 -11.01 15.72 -2.50
CA ALA A 105 -11.75 15.82 -1.25
C ALA A 105 -12.44 14.50 -0.86
N GLY A 106 -12.86 13.71 -1.85
CA GLY A 106 -13.41 12.36 -1.62
C GLY A 106 -12.50 11.44 -0.80
N PHE A 107 -11.19 11.63 -0.83
CA PHE A 107 -10.27 10.86 0.01
C PHE A 107 -10.45 11.10 1.51
N GLN A 108 -11.13 12.17 1.93
CA GLN A 108 -11.50 12.40 3.34
C GLN A 108 -12.36 11.26 3.89
N GLN A 109 -13.20 10.65 3.05
CA GLN A 109 -14.01 9.52 3.46
C GLN A 109 -13.19 8.31 3.88
N PHE A 110 -12.02 8.10 3.29
CA PHE A 110 -11.14 6.99 3.66
C PHE A 110 -10.66 7.05 5.11
N VAL A 111 -10.70 8.23 5.71
CA VAL A 111 -10.37 8.41 7.14
C VAL A 111 -11.55 8.03 8.05
N ASN A 112 -12.78 8.03 7.54
CA ASN A 112 -13.97 7.79 8.36
C ASN A 112 -14.43 6.33 8.40
N VAL A 113 -13.88 5.47 7.56
CA VAL A 113 -14.27 4.05 7.49
C VAL A 113 -13.91 3.27 8.77
N ASN A 114 -14.62 2.18 9.00
CA ASN A 114 -14.35 1.27 10.10
C ASN A 114 -13.13 0.39 9.81
N SER A 115 -12.33 0.12 10.83
CA SER A 115 -11.18 -0.77 10.71
C SER A 115 -11.62 -2.23 10.64
N ASN A 116 -11.01 -3.02 9.76
CA ASN A 116 -11.21 -4.46 9.69
C ASN A 116 -10.19 -5.23 10.55
N ILE A 117 -10.29 -6.55 10.54
CA ILE A 117 -9.43 -7.42 11.34
C ILE A 117 -7.93 -7.28 10.98
N ASN A 118 -7.60 -7.00 9.72
CA ASN A 118 -6.22 -6.81 9.29
C ASN A 118 -5.60 -5.57 9.94
N HIS A 119 -6.36 -4.46 10.03
CA HIS A 119 -5.93 -3.24 10.71
C HIS A 119 -5.70 -3.47 12.21
N ILE A 120 -6.55 -4.31 12.83
CA ILE A 120 -6.41 -4.67 14.24
C ILE A 120 -5.11 -5.44 14.48
N TYR A 121 -4.80 -6.44 13.65
CA TYR A 121 -3.53 -7.17 13.74
C TYR A 121 -2.31 -6.27 13.49
N LEU A 122 -2.38 -5.39 12.48
CA LEU A 122 -1.32 -4.43 12.19
C LEU A 122 -1.07 -3.48 13.37
N GLY A 123 -2.13 -3.00 14.00
CA GLY A 123 -2.01 -2.19 15.18
C GLY A 123 -1.43 -2.94 16.37
N GLU A 124 -1.80 -4.21 16.59
CA GLU A 124 -1.17 -5.04 17.62
C GLU A 124 0.34 -5.25 17.38
N LEU A 125 0.74 -5.37 16.11
CA LEU A 125 2.15 -5.42 15.73
C LEU A 125 2.88 -4.10 16.00
N LEU A 126 2.23 -2.96 15.75
CA LEU A 126 2.76 -1.63 16.11
C LEU A 126 3.03 -1.51 17.61
N LYS A 127 2.12 -1.95 18.47
CA LYS A 127 2.32 -1.94 19.94
C LYS A 127 3.58 -2.70 20.36
N ARG A 128 4.01 -3.67 19.55
CA ARG A 128 5.20 -4.48 19.82
C ARG A 128 6.48 -3.87 19.24
N GLY A 129 6.38 -2.71 18.62
CA GLY A 129 7.53 -1.91 18.20
C GLY A 129 7.92 -2.07 16.72
N CYS A 130 7.12 -2.76 15.88
CA CYS A 130 7.38 -2.74 14.44
C CYS A 130 7.11 -1.34 13.84
N LYS A 131 7.56 -1.13 12.62
CA LYS A 131 7.30 0.08 11.84
C LYS A 131 6.35 -0.27 10.70
N ILE A 132 5.40 0.61 10.41
CA ILE A 132 4.52 0.47 9.24
C ILE A 132 4.82 1.58 8.25
N ILE A 133 4.90 1.21 6.98
CA ILE A 133 5.05 2.13 5.84
C ILE A 133 3.87 1.88 4.92
N THR A 134 3.21 2.93 4.45
CA THR A 134 2.02 2.77 3.61
C THR A 134 1.83 3.92 2.63
N PRO A 135 1.42 3.62 1.37
CA PRO A 135 0.88 4.62 0.45
C PRO A 135 -0.59 4.93 0.72
N ASN A 136 -1.27 4.15 1.57
CA ASN A 136 -2.70 4.28 1.78
C ASN A 136 -3.06 5.64 2.35
N PHE A 137 -4.20 6.16 1.92
CA PHE A 137 -4.74 7.44 2.39
C PHE A 137 -5.63 7.30 3.62
N ASP A 138 -6.02 6.07 3.98
CA ASP A 138 -6.85 5.79 5.15
C ASP A 138 -6.06 5.84 6.45
N CYS A 139 -6.77 6.03 7.56
CA CYS A 139 -6.23 6.02 8.92
C CYS A 139 -6.78 4.84 9.74
N SER A 140 -7.10 3.72 9.07
CA SER A 140 -7.78 2.59 9.72
C SER A 140 -6.91 1.90 10.76
N ILE A 141 -5.58 1.93 10.61
CA ILE A 141 -4.64 1.38 11.58
C ILE A 141 -4.56 2.30 12.80
N GLU A 142 -4.46 3.61 12.59
CA GLU A 142 -4.40 4.62 13.65
C GLU A 142 -5.65 4.62 14.52
N LYS A 143 -6.83 4.44 13.92
CA LYS A 143 -8.09 4.36 14.67
C LYS A 143 -8.11 3.26 15.70
N VAL A 144 -7.45 2.15 15.42
CA VAL A 144 -7.33 1.04 16.37
C VAL A 144 -6.44 1.42 17.56
N PHE A 145 -5.51 2.37 17.38
CA PHE A 145 -4.46 2.67 18.37
C PHE A 145 -4.18 4.15 18.64
N ASN A 146 -5.20 4.97 18.71
CA ASN A 146 -5.13 6.43 18.89
C ASN A 146 -4.13 6.96 19.94
N SER A 147 -3.66 6.14 20.88
CA SER A 147 -2.79 6.58 21.96
C SER A 147 -1.37 6.02 21.92
N PHE A 148 -1.02 5.16 20.96
CA PHE A 148 0.22 4.38 21.00
C PHE A 148 1.12 4.49 19.76
N CYS A 149 0.67 5.12 18.68
CA CYS A 149 1.50 5.28 17.48
C CYS A 149 1.64 6.74 17.08
N THR A 150 2.80 7.07 16.54
CA THR A 150 3.03 8.35 15.87
C THR A 150 2.84 8.17 14.39
N THR A 151 1.94 8.95 13.81
CA THR A 151 1.77 9.03 12.37
C THR A 151 2.73 10.08 11.82
N VAL A 152 3.62 9.65 10.95
CA VAL A 152 4.50 10.55 10.20
C VAL A 152 3.98 10.65 8.76
N ARG A 153 3.61 11.84 8.37
CA ARG A 153 3.11 12.15 7.04
C ARG A 153 4.27 12.60 6.17
N LEU A 154 4.26 12.20 4.90
CA LEU A 154 5.29 12.59 3.94
C LEU A 154 6.71 12.09 4.29
N GLY A 155 6.81 11.05 5.11
CA GLY A 155 8.03 10.27 5.26
C GLY A 155 9.20 10.96 5.98
N ILE A 156 8.97 11.94 6.84
CA ILE A 156 10.04 12.50 7.67
C ILE A 156 10.01 11.80 9.03
N PRO A 157 11.04 11.04 9.40
CA PRO A 157 11.10 10.45 10.73
C PRO A 157 11.26 11.54 11.79
N ALA A 158 10.39 11.52 12.80
CA ALA A 158 10.72 12.17 14.04
C ALA A 158 11.76 11.30 14.76
N ASN A 159 12.78 11.92 15.35
CA ASN A 159 13.78 11.22 16.13
C ASN A 159 13.10 10.38 17.23
N ASP A 160 13.49 9.11 17.32
CA ASP A 160 13.16 8.14 18.39
C ASP A 160 11.77 8.26 19.02
N VAL A 161 10.75 7.91 18.24
CA VAL A 161 9.40 7.77 18.79
C VAL A 161 9.32 6.45 19.56
N LYS A 162 9.08 6.51 20.86
CA LYS A 162 8.74 5.34 21.68
C LYS A 162 7.41 4.77 21.21
N GLY A 163 7.41 3.51 20.79
CA GLY A 163 6.24 2.80 20.28
C GLY A 163 6.29 2.62 18.78
N GLY A 164 5.25 2.03 18.21
CA GLY A 164 5.14 1.82 16.78
C GLY A 164 4.96 3.13 16.00
N THR A 165 5.48 3.19 14.79
CA THR A 165 5.36 4.37 13.93
C THR A 165 4.76 3.98 12.58
N ILE A 166 3.80 4.78 12.11
CA ILE A 166 3.22 4.65 10.76
C ILE A 166 3.73 5.78 9.89
N TYR A 167 4.30 5.42 8.74
CA TYR A 167 4.84 6.36 7.75
C TYR A 167 3.95 6.36 6.50
N HIS A 168 3.14 7.40 6.32
CA HIS A 168 2.33 7.62 5.11
C HIS A 168 3.14 8.41 4.09
N TYR A 169 3.75 7.76 3.12
CA TYR A 169 4.62 8.46 2.18
C TYR A 169 3.85 9.17 1.04
N HIS A 170 2.58 8.87 0.84
CA HIS A 170 1.67 9.63 -0.04
C HIS A 170 0.75 10.60 0.72
N GLY A 171 0.88 10.72 2.04
CA GLY A 171 -0.01 11.52 2.87
C GLY A 171 -1.26 10.77 3.32
N ILE A 172 -2.19 11.47 3.95
CA ILE A 172 -3.45 10.90 4.47
C ILE A 172 -4.66 11.74 4.06
N GLY A 173 -5.84 11.11 3.97
CA GLY A 173 -7.06 11.73 3.49
C GLY A 173 -7.52 12.97 4.25
N THR A 174 -7.21 13.10 5.55
CA THR A 174 -7.50 14.34 6.33
C THR A 174 -6.78 15.57 5.81
N GLN A 175 -5.73 15.39 5.03
CA GLN A 175 -4.94 16.47 4.43
C GLN A 175 -4.93 16.34 2.91
N TYR A 176 -6.11 16.12 2.33
CA TYR A 176 -6.27 15.81 0.91
C TYR A 176 -5.58 16.81 -0.03
N LYS A 177 -5.45 18.10 0.34
CA LYS A 177 -4.71 19.10 -0.45
C LYS A 177 -3.20 18.87 -0.52
N GLN A 178 -2.66 17.97 0.31
CA GLN A 178 -1.23 17.66 0.38
C GLN A 178 -0.94 16.20 -0.01
N LEU A 179 -1.91 15.51 -0.62
CA LEU A 179 -1.73 14.13 -1.04
C LEU A 179 -0.76 14.01 -2.23
N GLY A 180 0.10 13.00 -2.18
CA GLY A 180 0.83 12.51 -3.34
C GLY A 180 -0.08 11.74 -4.30
N ALA A 181 -1.10 12.42 -4.84
CA ALA A 181 -2.17 11.81 -5.62
C ALA A 181 -2.06 12.09 -7.13
N THR A 182 -1.06 12.84 -7.58
CA THR A 182 -0.81 13.13 -9.00
C THR A 182 0.55 12.63 -9.44
N ILE A 183 0.71 12.39 -10.75
CA ILE A 183 2.02 12.02 -11.33
C ILE A 183 3.08 13.08 -11.02
N SER A 184 2.72 14.37 -11.04
CA SER A 184 3.65 15.45 -10.75
C SER A 184 4.19 15.42 -9.32
N GLU A 185 3.40 14.91 -8.36
CA GLU A 185 3.84 14.75 -6.98
C GLU A 185 4.64 13.45 -6.79
N ILE A 186 4.12 12.30 -7.23
CA ILE A 186 4.77 11.01 -7.00
C ILE A 186 6.08 10.82 -7.79
N LYS A 187 6.22 11.46 -8.97
CA LYS A 187 7.48 11.41 -9.74
C LYS A 187 8.66 12.10 -9.04
N LYS A 188 8.42 12.88 -7.98
CA LYS A 188 9.48 13.42 -7.13
C LYS A 188 10.21 12.32 -6.36
N GLY A 189 9.63 11.11 -6.35
CA GLY A 189 10.17 9.96 -5.63
C GLY A 189 10.00 10.05 -4.12
N LEU A 190 10.54 9.07 -3.41
CA LEU A 190 10.61 9.14 -1.95
C LEU A 190 11.46 10.33 -1.53
N ARG A 191 11.03 11.03 -0.48
CA ARG A 191 11.87 12.07 0.14
C ARG A 191 13.21 11.49 0.52
N LYS A 192 14.27 12.22 0.17
CA LYS A 192 15.66 11.77 0.35
C LYS A 192 15.95 11.34 1.79
N GLU A 193 15.44 12.10 2.76
CA GLU A 193 15.61 11.83 4.18
C GLU A 193 14.97 10.51 4.58
N PHE A 194 13.76 10.23 4.09
CA PHE A 194 13.06 8.99 4.35
C PHE A 194 13.74 7.79 3.65
N GLY A 195 14.15 7.95 2.41
CA GLY A 195 14.91 6.92 1.69
C GLY A 195 16.23 6.58 2.40
N ASN A 196 16.95 7.59 2.89
CA ASN A 196 18.17 7.38 3.68
C ASN A 196 17.87 6.64 4.98
N GLN A 197 16.78 7.00 5.68
CA GLN A 197 16.38 6.32 6.92
C GLN A 197 16.03 4.84 6.68
N LEU A 198 15.33 4.53 5.59
CA LEU A 198 15.05 3.15 5.20
C LEU A 198 16.34 2.37 4.93
N LYS A 199 17.27 2.95 4.19
CA LYS A 199 18.60 2.35 3.95
C LYS A 199 19.35 2.03 5.25
N GLU A 200 19.35 2.97 6.20
CA GLU A 200 19.99 2.76 7.50
C GLU A 200 19.32 1.64 8.30
N TRP A 201 18.00 1.54 8.31
CA TRP A 201 17.32 0.40 8.95
C TRP A 201 17.69 -0.93 8.31
N PHE A 202 17.73 -1.01 6.97
CA PHE A 202 18.12 -2.24 6.29
C PHE A 202 19.59 -2.61 6.57
N LYS A 203 20.52 -1.64 6.65
CA LYS A 203 21.89 -1.86 7.08
C LYS A 203 21.99 -2.39 8.52
N GLN A 204 21.07 -1.95 9.41
CA GLN A 204 20.93 -2.45 10.78
C GLN A 204 20.29 -3.83 10.88
N GLY A 205 19.98 -4.47 9.74
CA GLY A 205 19.39 -5.81 9.69
C GLY A 205 17.88 -5.84 9.84
N TYR A 206 17.18 -4.73 9.60
CA TYR A 206 15.72 -4.75 9.57
C TYR A 206 15.22 -5.63 8.44
N SER A 207 14.20 -6.43 8.76
CA SER A 207 13.43 -7.21 7.79
C SER A 207 12.25 -6.40 7.28
N ILE A 208 11.74 -6.74 6.09
CA ILE A 208 10.55 -6.14 5.52
C ILE A 208 9.53 -7.21 5.14
N VAL A 209 8.27 -6.97 5.50
CA VAL A 209 7.12 -7.78 5.09
C VAL A 209 6.16 -6.88 4.33
N SER A 210 5.89 -7.17 3.06
CA SER A 210 4.87 -6.47 2.28
C SER A 210 3.57 -7.25 2.28
N VAL A 211 2.46 -6.57 2.58
CA VAL A 211 1.13 -7.16 2.63
C VAL A 211 0.09 -6.23 2.02
N GLY A 212 -0.79 -6.78 1.16
CA GLY A 212 -1.78 -5.98 0.43
C GLY A 212 -1.17 -4.95 -0.55
N PHE A 213 0.11 -5.08 -0.85
CA PHE A 213 0.88 -4.18 -1.71
C PHE A 213 1.13 -4.85 -3.07
N SER A 214 0.93 -4.12 -4.17
CA SER A 214 0.99 -4.70 -5.53
C SER A 214 2.35 -4.52 -6.23
N CYS A 215 3.33 -3.88 -5.60
CA CYS A 215 4.57 -3.41 -6.24
C CYS A 215 4.31 -2.60 -7.52
N SER A 216 3.21 -1.86 -7.57
CA SER A 216 2.83 -1.01 -8.73
C SER A 216 3.21 0.45 -8.54
N ASP A 217 3.99 0.73 -7.53
CA ASP A 217 4.46 2.06 -7.17
C ASP A 217 5.78 2.35 -7.91
N TYR A 218 5.65 2.75 -9.16
CA TYR A 218 6.79 2.86 -10.10
C TYR A 218 7.60 4.14 -9.98
N PHE A 219 7.12 5.13 -9.23
CA PHE A 219 7.74 6.46 -9.20
C PHE A 219 8.53 6.74 -7.93
N ASP A 220 8.24 6.04 -6.84
CA ASP A 220 8.90 6.25 -5.55
C ASP A 220 9.41 4.95 -4.91
N MET A 221 8.54 4.04 -4.43
CA MET A 221 9.02 2.82 -3.75
C MET A 221 9.75 1.87 -4.68
N THR A 222 9.28 1.67 -5.91
CA THR A 222 9.96 0.75 -6.83
C THR A 222 11.35 1.25 -7.23
N PRO A 223 11.55 2.50 -7.68
CA PRO A 223 12.88 3.03 -7.94
C PRO A 223 13.78 3.03 -6.71
N PHE A 224 13.22 3.29 -5.53
CA PHE A 224 13.97 3.21 -4.29
C PHE A 224 14.51 1.80 -4.04
N PHE A 225 13.65 0.77 -4.08
CA PHE A 225 14.10 -0.62 -3.88
C PHE A 225 15.05 -1.09 -4.99
N GLU A 226 14.85 -0.68 -6.23
CA GLU A 226 15.79 -0.97 -7.32
C GLU A 226 17.18 -0.34 -7.06
N SER A 227 17.23 0.85 -6.46
CA SER A 227 18.48 1.49 -6.06
C SER A 227 19.24 0.75 -4.97
N LEU A 228 18.58 -0.12 -4.20
CA LEU A 228 19.20 -0.96 -3.18
C LEU A 228 19.88 -2.22 -3.76
N ALA A 229 19.77 -2.46 -5.05
CA ALA A 229 20.23 -3.71 -5.67
C ALA A 229 21.75 -3.94 -5.62
N GLU A 230 22.52 -2.87 -5.43
CA GLU A 230 23.99 -2.92 -5.28
C GLU A 230 24.43 -3.23 -3.85
N ASP A 231 23.54 -3.03 -2.88
CA ASP A 231 23.76 -3.33 -1.47
C ASP A 231 23.37 -4.79 -1.15
N THR A 232 23.83 -5.29 -0.01
CA THR A 232 23.42 -6.61 0.49
C THR A 232 22.97 -6.49 1.94
N TYR A 233 21.66 -6.65 2.16
CA TYR A 233 21.05 -6.54 3.48
C TYR A 233 20.85 -7.91 4.11
N ALA A 234 21.13 -8.01 5.42
CA ALA A 234 21.04 -9.25 6.18
C ALA A 234 19.61 -9.60 6.62
N GLY A 235 18.72 -8.61 6.65
CA GLY A 235 17.29 -8.84 7.00
C GLY A 235 16.58 -9.69 5.95
N THR A 236 15.45 -10.25 6.32
CA THR A 236 14.57 -11.04 5.43
C THR A 236 13.56 -10.12 4.74
N ALA A 237 13.33 -10.33 3.44
CA ALA A 237 12.26 -9.69 2.70
C ALA A 237 11.17 -10.70 2.36
N ILE A 238 9.96 -10.49 2.87
CA ILE A 238 8.78 -11.31 2.58
C ILE A 238 7.77 -10.48 1.79
N PHE A 239 7.36 -10.98 0.64
CA PHE A 239 6.20 -10.48 -0.06
C PHE A 239 5.03 -11.44 0.15
N PHE A 240 3.99 -10.96 0.82
CA PHE A 240 2.79 -11.75 1.02
C PHE A 240 1.74 -11.43 -0.03
N GLN A 241 1.41 -12.41 -0.85
CA GLN A 241 0.39 -12.34 -1.91
C GLN A 241 -0.91 -12.97 -1.41
N HIS A 242 -2.00 -12.21 -1.43
CA HIS A 242 -3.33 -12.78 -1.18
C HIS A 242 -3.74 -13.68 -2.35
N GLY A 243 -4.22 -14.88 -2.06
CA GLY A 243 -4.70 -15.85 -3.06
C GLY A 243 -3.98 -17.19 -3.00
N ASN A 244 -4.23 -18.04 -4.00
CA ASN A 244 -3.80 -19.44 -4.02
C ASN A 244 -2.61 -19.71 -4.95
N VAL A 245 -2.15 -18.70 -5.68
CA VAL A 245 -1.06 -18.84 -6.66
C VAL A 245 -0.38 -17.50 -6.90
N VAL A 246 0.89 -17.55 -7.25
CA VAL A 246 1.66 -16.39 -7.71
C VAL A 246 1.98 -16.57 -9.19
N GLU A 247 1.57 -15.62 -10.01
CA GLU A 247 1.91 -15.61 -11.43
C GLU A 247 3.41 -15.36 -11.62
N LYS A 248 4.01 -16.04 -12.60
CA LYS A 248 5.46 -15.93 -12.89
C LYS A 248 5.94 -14.51 -13.12
N GLU A 249 5.10 -13.70 -13.66
CA GLU A 249 5.37 -12.28 -13.91
C GLU A 249 5.45 -11.46 -12.63
N VAL A 250 4.51 -11.70 -11.70
CA VAL A 250 4.51 -11.11 -10.36
C VAL A 250 5.78 -11.55 -9.61
N GLU A 251 6.12 -12.83 -9.68
CA GLU A 251 7.34 -13.38 -9.09
C GLU A 251 8.61 -12.67 -9.59
N ASN A 252 8.74 -12.47 -10.89
CA ASN A 252 9.88 -11.77 -11.50
C ASN A 252 9.97 -10.30 -11.06
N LYS A 253 8.83 -9.63 -10.94
CA LYS A 253 8.73 -8.24 -10.47
C LYS A 253 9.19 -8.11 -9.02
N ILE A 254 8.68 -8.98 -8.14
CA ILE A 254 9.05 -8.98 -6.73
C ILE A 254 10.52 -9.35 -6.54
N ALA A 255 11.03 -10.27 -7.34
CA ALA A 255 12.44 -10.66 -7.30
C ALA A 255 13.37 -9.48 -7.60
N LYS A 256 12.99 -8.57 -8.51
CA LYS A 256 13.71 -7.32 -8.78
C LYS A 256 13.55 -6.33 -7.62
N PHE A 257 12.34 -6.17 -7.11
CA PHE A 257 12.01 -5.26 -6.03
C PHE A 257 12.83 -5.53 -4.76
N TYR A 258 13.02 -6.80 -4.38
CA TYR A 258 13.78 -7.17 -3.19
C TYR A 258 15.23 -7.62 -3.48
N ARG A 259 15.80 -7.24 -4.61
CA ARG A 259 17.11 -7.73 -5.05
C ARG A 259 18.25 -7.47 -4.03
N GLY A 260 18.16 -6.39 -3.26
CA GLY A 260 19.14 -6.04 -2.22
C GLY A 260 19.14 -6.95 -0.98
N PHE A 261 18.12 -7.82 -0.78
CA PHE A 261 18.03 -8.72 0.36
C PHE A 261 18.59 -10.10 0.04
N LYS A 262 19.38 -10.68 0.94
CA LYS A 262 19.91 -12.05 0.79
C LYS A 262 18.81 -13.10 0.91
N ASP A 263 18.02 -13.00 1.98
CA ASP A 263 16.87 -13.86 2.22
C ASP A 263 15.61 -13.15 1.74
N ARG A 264 14.98 -13.70 0.70
CA ARG A 264 13.80 -13.12 0.08
C ARG A 264 12.83 -14.22 -0.35
N LYS A 265 11.57 -14.04 0.04
CA LYS A 265 10.51 -15.03 -0.12
C LYS A 265 9.25 -14.38 -0.67
N ILE A 266 8.52 -15.11 -1.50
CA ILE A 266 7.14 -14.84 -1.82
C ILE A 266 6.31 -15.92 -1.13
N ILE A 267 5.39 -15.48 -0.28
CA ILE A 267 4.47 -16.35 0.44
C ILE A 267 3.07 -15.97 0.00
N TYR A 268 2.22 -16.94 -0.32
CA TYR A 268 0.84 -16.67 -0.74
C TYR A 268 -0.16 -17.43 0.12
N GLY A 269 -1.35 -16.86 0.29
CA GLY A 269 -2.40 -17.43 1.12
C GLY A 269 -3.46 -16.40 1.52
N ASP A 270 -4.17 -16.67 2.62
CA ASP A 270 -5.12 -15.73 3.19
C ASP A 270 -4.43 -14.66 4.03
N THR A 271 -4.68 -13.39 3.71
CA THR A 271 -4.04 -12.24 4.37
C THR A 271 -4.36 -12.14 5.86
N SER A 272 -5.61 -12.42 6.24
CA SER A 272 -6.02 -12.30 7.63
C SER A 272 -5.40 -13.40 8.48
N THR A 273 -5.31 -14.62 7.95
CA THR A 273 -4.61 -15.74 8.58
C THR A 273 -3.13 -15.43 8.79
N PHE A 274 -2.46 -14.93 7.75
CA PHE A 274 -1.05 -14.54 7.83
C PHE A 274 -0.80 -13.48 8.90
N LEU A 275 -1.59 -12.39 8.91
CA LEU A 275 -1.46 -11.31 9.89
C LEU A 275 -1.80 -11.76 11.31
N SER A 276 -2.79 -12.64 11.47
CA SER A 276 -3.12 -13.27 12.75
C SER A 276 -1.94 -14.05 13.30
N ASP A 277 -1.34 -14.91 12.48
CA ASP A 277 -0.22 -15.73 12.89
C ASP A 277 1.04 -14.90 13.14
N LEU A 278 1.29 -13.88 12.33
CA LEU A 278 2.38 -12.92 12.56
C LEU A 278 2.21 -12.20 13.91
N CYS A 279 0.98 -11.76 14.21
CA CYS A 279 0.66 -11.14 15.49
C CYS A 279 0.88 -12.11 16.65
N LYS A 280 0.38 -13.35 16.56
CA LYS A 280 0.55 -14.40 17.58
C LYS A 280 2.00 -14.84 17.75
N TYR A 281 2.76 -14.89 16.67
CA TYR A 281 4.19 -15.21 16.70
C TYR A 281 4.96 -14.26 17.59
N PHE A 282 4.61 -12.98 17.56
CA PHE A 282 5.18 -11.96 18.42
C PHE A 282 4.45 -11.75 19.76
N GLY A 283 3.68 -12.73 20.23
CA GLY A 283 3.01 -12.70 21.54
C GLY A 283 1.71 -11.89 21.57
N GLY A 284 1.10 -11.63 20.40
CA GLY A 284 -0.23 -11.05 20.30
C GLY A 284 -1.34 -12.03 20.66
N SER A 285 -2.49 -11.48 21.07
CA SER A 285 -3.71 -12.25 21.32
C SER A 285 -4.58 -12.35 20.08
N ASP A 286 -5.54 -13.27 20.11
CA ASP A 286 -6.62 -13.27 19.13
C ASP A 286 -7.43 -11.99 19.22
N CYS A 287 -7.65 -11.38 18.06
CA CYS A 287 -8.39 -10.14 17.93
C CYS A 287 -9.77 -10.42 17.36
N VAL A 288 -10.76 -9.66 17.80
CA VAL A 288 -12.13 -9.72 17.30
C VAL A 288 -12.49 -8.38 16.68
N CYS A 289 -12.93 -8.41 15.43
CA CYS A 289 -13.47 -7.22 14.78
C CYS A 289 -14.99 -7.16 15.05
N LYS A 290 -15.46 -6.05 15.63
CA LYS A 290 -16.90 -5.78 15.70
C LYS A 290 -17.36 -5.27 14.33
N ILE A 291 -18.16 -6.05 13.65
CA ILE A 291 -18.76 -5.65 12.36
C ILE A 291 -19.89 -4.67 12.68
N ASN A 292 -19.68 -3.39 12.39
CA ASN A 292 -20.75 -2.41 12.33
C ASN A 292 -21.35 -2.38 10.92
N ILE A 293 -22.58 -1.85 10.78
CA ILE A 293 -23.32 -1.77 9.51
C ILE A 293 -22.44 -1.11 8.43
N GLU A 294 -22.40 -1.75 7.27
CA GLU A 294 -21.55 -1.41 6.16
C GLU A 294 -22.13 -0.23 5.38
N GLU A 295 -21.43 0.89 5.33
CA GLU A 295 -21.69 1.94 4.34
C GLU A 295 -20.90 1.68 3.07
N ASP A 296 -21.54 1.82 1.90
CA ASP A 296 -20.84 1.75 0.62
C ASP A 296 -19.99 3.03 0.47
N TRP A 297 -18.68 2.87 0.36
CA TRP A 297 -17.76 3.99 0.19
C TRP A 297 -18.10 4.89 -1.00
N LYS A 298 -18.71 4.34 -2.07
CA LYS A 298 -19.11 5.11 -3.25
C LYS A 298 -20.16 6.15 -2.93
N VAL A 299 -21.17 5.78 -2.15
CA VAL A 299 -22.28 6.67 -1.76
C VAL A 299 -21.73 7.86 -0.97
N GLU A 300 -20.87 7.60 -0.01
CA GLU A 300 -20.31 8.65 0.83
C GLU A 300 -19.28 9.49 0.07
N PHE A 301 -18.50 8.87 -0.80
CA PHE A 301 -17.57 9.56 -1.69
C PHE A 301 -18.29 10.53 -2.62
N GLU A 302 -19.38 10.09 -3.25
CA GLU A 302 -20.23 10.94 -4.09
C GLU A 302 -20.88 12.08 -3.31
N ARG A 303 -21.29 11.82 -2.06
CA ARG A 303 -21.86 12.86 -1.19
C ARG A 303 -20.83 13.98 -0.95
N ILE A 304 -19.61 13.64 -0.62
CA ILE A 304 -18.54 14.63 -0.38
C ILE A 304 -18.27 15.44 -1.64
N ILE A 305 -18.09 14.78 -2.79
CA ILE A 305 -17.81 15.46 -4.06
C ILE A 305 -18.92 16.45 -4.44
N LYS A 306 -20.20 16.14 -4.13
CA LYS A 306 -21.33 17.01 -4.46
C LYS A 306 -21.51 18.18 -3.49
N THR A 307 -20.90 18.13 -2.30
CA THR A 307 -21.03 19.17 -1.26
C THR A 307 -19.88 20.16 -1.23
N GLU A 308 -18.74 19.83 -1.80
CA GLU A 308 -17.59 20.71 -2.00
C GLU A 308 -17.69 21.51 -3.32
#